data_09afe364e5ea022f0c38af4490974731
#
_entry.id   09afe364e5ea022f0c38af4490974731
#
_cell.length_a   1.000
_cell.length_b   1.000
_cell.length_c   1.000
_cell.angle_alpha   90.00
_cell.angle_beta   90.00
_cell.angle_gamma   90.00
#
_symmetry.space_group_name_H-M   'P 1'
#
loop_
_entity.id
_entity.type
_entity.pdbx_description
1 polymer ?
#
loop_
_entity_poly.entity_id
_entity_poly.type
_entity_poly.pdbx_seq_one_letter_code
_entity_poly.pdbx_strand_id
1 'polypeptide(L)'
;MKIPEEFEQVVRGIDPEGPKLESLQSLAAAALRHWDDDDLRPVLAYLNELLNGRHSDAELHYVWSAQSPRYDFSPGGHRVFFDELRRQIIERQRKPA
;
A
#
# COMPACT_ATOMS: atom_id res chain seq x y z
N MET A 1 17.38 1.38 0.79
CA MET A 1 16.30 1.35 1.80
C MET A 1 15.73 -0.06 1.88
N LYS A 2 15.61 -0.57 3.09
CA LYS A 2 15.11 -1.93 3.29
C LYS A 2 13.58 -1.93 3.26
N ILE A 3 12.99 -2.83 2.47
CA ILE A 3 11.54 -2.96 2.38
C ILE A 3 11.05 -3.81 3.56
N PRO A 4 10.13 -3.29 4.41
CA PRO A 4 9.60 -4.08 5.52
C PRO A 4 8.84 -5.32 5.03
N GLU A 5 8.96 -6.41 5.78
CA GLU A 5 8.24 -7.64 5.47
C GLU A 5 6.73 -7.43 5.45
N GLU A 6 6.22 -6.63 6.38
CA GLU A 6 4.80 -6.32 6.48
C GLU A 6 4.30 -5.64 5.21
N PHE A 7 5.09 -4.73 4.64
CA PHE A 7 4.75 -4.09 3.37
C PHE A 7 4.68 -5.12 2.23
N GLU A 8 5.67 -6.00 2.17
CA GLU A 8 5.66 -7.07 1.17
C GLU A 8 4.40 -7.92 1.25
N GLN A 9 4.00 -8.29 2.46
CA GLN A 9 2.83 -9.13 2.68
C GLN A 9 1.54 -8.40 2.30
N VAL A 10 1.43 -7.11 2.60
CA VAL A 10 0.27 -6.31 2.19
C VAL A 10 0.14 -6.30 0.67
N VAL A 11 1.24 -6.05 -0.04
CA VAL A 11 1.22 -6.00 -1.50
C VAL A 11 0.87 -7.36 -2.09
N ARG A 12 1.46 -8.43 -1.59
CA ARG A 12 1.21 -9.79 -2.08
C ARG A 12 -0.20 -10.27 -1.79
N GLY A 13 -0.83 -9.73 -0.75
CA GLY A 13 -2.19 -10.10 -0.37
C GLY A 13 -3.28 -9.46 -1.22
N ILE A 14 -2.93 -8.55 -2.10
CA ILE A 14 -3.91 -7.92 -2.99
C ILE A 14 -4.31 -8.92 -4.06
N ASP A 15 -5.60 -9.27 -4.10
CA ASP A 15 -6.15 -10.26 -5.01
C ASP A 15 -7.02 -9.58 -6.07
N PRO A 16 -6.56 -9.51 -7.33
CA PRO A 16 -7.34 -8.90 -8.40
C PRO A 16 -8.56 -9.72 -8.80
N GLU A 17 -8.61 -11.00 -8.42
CA GLU A 17 -9.74 -11.88 -8.71
C GLU A 17 -10.73 -11.95 -7.55
N GLY A 18 -10.49 -11.19 -6.48
CA GLY A 18 -11.38 -11.12 -5.33
C GLY A 18 -12.67 -10.38 -5.65
N PRO A 19 -13.42 -9.99 -4.62
CA PRO A 19 -14.66 -9.23 -4.84
C PRO A 19 -14.41 -8.05 -5.77
N LYS A 20 -15.37 -7.76 -6.63
CA LYS A 20 -15.24 -6.71 -7.63
C LYS A 20 -14.89 -5.38 -6.95
N LEU A 21 -13.66 -4.91 -7.20
CA LEU A 21 -13.16 -3.68 -6.59
C LEU A 21 -13.34 -2.55 -7.59
N GLU A 22 -14.14 -1.57 -7.21
CA GLU A 22 -14.55 -0.50 -8.13
C GLU A 22 -13.63 0.72 -8.09
N SER A 23 -12.71 0.78 -7.11
CA SER A 23 -11.86 1.96 -6.94
C SER A 23 -10.57 1.60 -6.22
N LEU A 24 -9.60 2.53 -6.27
CA LEU A 24 -8.37 2.40 -5.50
C LEU A 24 -8.65 2.39 -4.00
N GLN A 25 -9.68 3.11 -3.57
CA GLN A 25 -10.08 3.13 -2.16
C GLN A 25 -10.51 1.74 -1.70
N SER A 26 -11.33 1.06 -2.52
CA SER A 26 -11.79 -0.29 -2.21
C SER A 26 -10.63 -1.27 -2.20
N LEU A 27 -9.71 -1.15 -3.16
CA LEU A 27 -8.55 -2.03 -3.24
C LEU A 27 -7.66 -1.86 -2.01
N ALA A 28 -7.40 -0.62 -1.60
CA ALA A 28 -6.58 -0.33 -0.42
C ALA A 28 -7.26 -0.86 0.84
N ALA A 29 -8.56 -0.65 0.99
CA ALA A 29 -9.31 -1.13 2.14
C ALA A 29 -9.26 -2.66 2.23
N ALA A 30 -9.41 -3.34 1.10
CA ALA A 30 -9.33 -4.80 1.04
C ALA A 30 -7.93 -5.29 1.44
N ALA A 31 -6.89 -4.60 0.99
CA ALA A 31 -5.51 -4.96 1.30
C ALA A 31 -5.20 -4.85 2.79
N LEU A 32 -5.86 -3.92 3.49
CA LEU A 32 -5.58 -3.65 4.90
C LEU A 32 -6.54 -4.36 5.86
N ARG A 33 -7.58 -5.01 5.35
CA ARG A 33 -8.69 -5.50 6.16
C ARG A 33 -8.29 -6.46 7.27
N HIS A 34 -7.32 -7.33 7.01
CA HIS A 34 -6.92 -8.37 7.95
C HIS A 34 -5.70 -8.02 8.80
N TRP A 35 -5.26 -6.76 8.74
CA TRP A 35 -4.05 -6.33 9.44
C TRP A 35 -4.40 -5.57 10.71
N ASP A 36 -3.65 -5.83 11.78
CA ASP A 36 -3.74 -5.07 13.02
C ASP A 36 -3.01 -3.75 12.88
N ASP A 37 -3.40 -2.76 13.70
CA ASP A 37 -2.77 -1.45 13.66
C ASP A 37 -1.27 -1.51 13.96
N ASP A 38 -0.85 -2.39 14.88
CA ASP A 38 0.56 -2.56 15.20
C ASP A 38 1.37 -3.08 14.03
N ASP A 39 0.79 -3.99 13.24
CA ASP A 39 1.44 -4.53 12.05
C ASP A 39 1.55 -3.49 10.95
N LEU A 40 0.66 -2.50 10.95
CA LEU A 40 0.64 -1.45 9.93
C LEU A 40 1.57 -0.29 10.24
N ARG A 41 2.10 -0.20 11.47
CA ARG A 41 3.05 0.87 11.81
C ARG A 41 4.30 0.88 10.92
N PRO A 42 5.00 -0.25 10.73
CA PRO A 42 6.13 -0.25 9.80
C PRO A 42 5.73 0.00 8.36
N VAL A 43 4.52 -0.42 7.96
CA VAL A 43 4.00 -0.14 6.62
C VAL A 43 3.79 1.36 6.45
N LEU A 44 3.19 2.02 7.44
CA LEU A 44 2.98 3.47 7.39
C LEU A 44 4.31 4.22 7.35
N ALA A 45 5.28 3.84 8.17
CA ALA A 45 6.59 4.47 8.17
C ALA A 45 7.26 4.36 6.80
N TYR A 46 7.16 3.19 6.17
CA TYR A 46 7.74 2.97 4.86
C TYR A 46 7.01 3.79 3.79
N LEU A 47 5.68 3.86 3.84
CA LEU A 47 4.89 4.67 2.91
C LEU A 47 5.22 6.16 3.04
N ASN A 48 5.41 6.65 4.27
CA ASN A 48 5.84 8.03 4.48
C ASN A 48 7.20 8.29 3.83
N GLU A 49 8.12 7.34 3.92
CA GLU A 49 9.42 7.44 3.27
C GLU A 49 9.29 7.45 1.76
N LEU A 50 8.47 6.57 1.19
CA LEU A 50 8.24 6.50 -0.26
C LEU A 50 7.60 7.78 -0.80
N LEU A 51 6.74 8.42 -0.01
CA LEU A 51 5.94 9.55 -0.47
C LEU A 51 6.49 10.90 -0.02
N ASN A 52 7.74 10.94 0.45
CA ASN A 52 8.35 12.16 0.97
C ASN A 52 8.81 13.15 -0.11
N GLY A 53 8.58 12.84 -1.38
CA GLY A 53 8.95 13.70 -2.50
C GLY A 53 10.32 13.42 -3.09
N ARG A 54 11.05 12.44 -2.54
CA ARG A 54 12.40 12.10 -3.00
C ARG A 54 12.44 10.94 -3.99
N HIS A 55 11.32 10.26 -4.18
CA HIS A 55 11.25 9.09 -5.05
C HIS A 55 10.41 9.38 -6.29
N SER A 56 10.91 8.97 -7.44
CA SER A 56 10.21 9.12 -8.72
C SER A 56 9.12 8.05 -8.85
N ASP A 57 8.23 8.25 -9.83
CA ASP A 57 7.22 7.24 -10.14
C ASP A 57 7.86 5.92 -10.57
N ALA A 58 8.99 5.98 -11.28
CA ALA A 58 9.72 4.77 -11.68
C ALA A 58 10.25 4.00 -10.47
N GLU A 59 10.72 4.72 -9.44
CA GLU A 59 11.17 4.08 -8.21
C GLU A 59 10.02 3.43 -7.46
N LEU A 60 8.86 4.07 -7.41
CA LEU A 60 7.67 3.49 -6.78
C LEU A 60 7.19 2.25 -7.54
N HIS A 61 7.25 2.29 -8.87
CA HIS A 61 6.94 1.12 -9.70
C HIS A 61 7.91 -0.02 -9.40
N TYR A 62 9.18 0.28 -9.25
CA TYR A 62 10.19 -0.73 -8.91
C TYR A 62 9.88 -1.40 -7.56
N VAL A 63 9.58 -0.59 -6.55
CA VAL A 63 9.23 -1.10 -5.22
C VAL A 63 8.01 -2.01 -5.30
N TRP A 64 6.99 -1.62 -6.04
CA TRP A 64 5.79 -2.42 -6.25
C TRP A 64 6.13 -3.75 -6.93
N SER A 65 6.85 -3.69 -8.05
CA SER A 65 7.16 -4.87 -8.86
C SER A 65 8.08 -5.86 -8.13
N ALA A 66 8.95 -5.36 -7.24
CA ALA A 66 9.86 -6.20 -6.49
C ALA A 66 9.14 -7.19 -5.56
N GLN A 67 7.86 -6.92 -5.23
CA GLN A 67 7.06 -7.80 -4.38
C GLN A 67 6.34 -8.90 -5.15
N SER A 68 6.52 -8.99 -6.46
CA SER A 68 5.81 -9.94 -7.33
C SER A 68 4.29 -9.85 -7.15
N PRO A 69 3.70 -8.66 -7.28
CA PRO A 69 2.28 -8.49 -7.05
C PRO A 69 1.45 -9.11 -8.16
N ARG A 70 0.20 -9.46 -7.84
CA ARG A 70 -0.75 -9.99 -8.82
C ARG A 70 -1.46 -8.90 -9.61
N TYR A 71 -1.33 -7.65 -9.19
CA TYR A 71 -1.99 -6.51 -9.79
C TYR A 71 -0.96 -5.44 -10.12
N ASP A 72 -1.16 -4.72 -11.20
CA ASP A 72 -0.29 -3.61 -11.57
C ASP A 72 -1.13 -2.41 -11.98
N PHE A 73 -0.50 -1.24 -11.94
CA PHE A 73 -1.18 0.02 -12.24
C PHE A 73 -0.59 0.65 -13.49
N SER A 74 -1.36 1.54 -14.10
CA SER A 74 -0.86 2.43 -15.15
C SER A 74 0.25 3.32 -14.58
N PRO A 75 1.14 3.88 -15.42
CA PRO A 75 2.18 4.79 -14.96
C PRO A 75 1.61 5.89 -14.07
N GLY A 76 2.22 6.11 -12.92
CA GLY A 76 1.75 7.08 -11.93
C GLY A 76 0.73 6.55 -10.95
N GLY A 77 0.08 5.43 -11.27
CA GLY A 77 -0.96 4.85 -10.39
C GLY A 77 -0.40 4.31 -9.09
N HIS A 78 0.85 3.88 -9.10
CA HIS A 78 1.50 3.37 -7.88
C HIS A 78 1.55 4.44 -6.79
N ARG A 79 1.89 5.67 -7.16
CA ARG A 79 1.91 6.78 -6.20
C ARG A 79 0.53 7.06 -5.63
N VAL A 80 -0.48 7.07 -6.46
CA VAL A 80 -1.86 7.30 -6.03
C VAL A 80 -2.31 6.19 -5.08
N PHE A 81 -2.00 4.94 -5.40
CA PHE A 81 -2.37 3.81 -4.55
C PHE A 81 -1.63 3.84 -3.21
N PHE A 82 -0.33 4.11 -3.21
CA PHE A 82 0.44 4.20 -1.97
C PHE A 82 -0.08 5.34 -1.08
N ASP A 83 -0.45 6.47 -1.68
CA ASP A 83 -1.02 7.58 -0.93
C ASP A 83 -2.36 7.19 -0.30
N GLU A 84 -3.20 6.44 -1.02
CA GLU A 84 -4.47 5.97 -0.49
C GLU A 84 -4.27 4.97 0.65
N LEU A 85 -3.31 4.04 0.52
CA LEU A 85 -2.95 3.13 1.60
C LEU A 85 -2.55 3.92 2.85
N ARG A 86 -1.67 4.89 2.67
CA ARG A 86 -1.18 5.73 3.76
C ARG A 86 -2.34 6.46 4.45
N ARG A 87 -3.23 7.05 3.66
CA ARG A 87 -4.37 7.78 4.19
C ARG A 87 -5.27 6.89 5.04
N GLN A 88 -5.57 5.69 4.56
CA GLN A 88 -6.43 4.76 5.28
C GLN A 88 -5.79 4.25 6.56
N ILE A 89 -4.49 3.99 6.56
CA ILE A 89 -3.79 3.57 7.78
C ILE A 89 -3.84 4.69 8.82
N ILE A 90 -3.59 5.93 8.40
CA ILE A 90 -3.64 7.07 9.31
C ILE A 90 -5.04 7.22 9.92
N GLU A 91 -6.09 7.09 9.11
CA GLU A 91 -7.45 7.18 9.61
C GLU A 91 -7.77 6.08 10.62
N ARG A 92 -7.33 4.85 10.35
CA ARG A 92 -7.54 3.74 11.29
C ARG A 92 -6.88 4.01 12.63
N GLN A 93 -5.67 4.57 12.61
CA GLN A 93 -4.92 4.84 13.84
C GLN A 93 -5.46 6.03 14.62
N ARG A 94 -6.21 6.90 13.96
CA ARG A 94 -6.86 8.05 14.61
C ARG A 94 -8.15 7.68 15.33
N LYS A 95 -8.86 6.68 14.84
CA LYS A 95 -10.14 6.29 15.43
C LYS A 95 -9.88 5.38 16.63
N PRO A 96 -10.31 5.76 17.82
CA PRO A 96 -10.24 4.87 18.96
C PRO A 96 -11.12 3.65 18.67
N ALA A 97 -10.62 2.52 19.07
CA ALA A 97 -11.33 1.26 18.87
C ALA A 97 -12.64 1.24 19.66
#